data_99318f6b057ebce313bd0c006185ab62
#
_entry.id   99318f6b057ebce313bd0c006185ab62
#
_cell.length_a   1.000
_cell.length_b   1.000
_cell.length_c   1.000
_cell.angle_alpha   90.00
_cell.angle_beta   90.00
_cell.angle_gamma   90.00
#
_symmetry.space_group_name_H-M   'P 1'
#
loop_
_entity.id
_entity.type
_entity.pdbx_description
1 polymer ?
#
loop_
_entity_poly.entity_id
_entity_poly.type
_entity_poly.pdbx_seq_one_letter_code
_entity_poly.pdbx_strand_id
1 'polypeptide(L)'
;MNRANEIRRRAYLLTLLPVHVLASVLLAILPLLLLFNGETVAGRLVGLGALFLLLSCLALWLMMSSNRKLRLLPLPLFTAGLICIAICYAISPNGDVPPGNFSSHYGDRAKFSRISLANLVPEIDQLKLGSYLFSLIDPRLGAEQGSHLRHLVLDVYGEMDRDENFRDAGSVLGMCYEDILLGRRDKLHFYEYVPRHLGRKSYPVMIFLHGSLGNFKGYMWVLKELADSSGIAIIAPTYGCGNWYLDRGCSVLNATYAYCRANSELDANRIILAGLSNGGTGVTRAVRDHGQRYMGVILLSAVLEQSIISSPSFASNAVKSRFLIIHGEDDNRIPVECARRCEAVLKQDGLTVKSRYYQGEDHFLFFSRRTEIVKDMAEWIGQL
;
A
#
# COMPACT_ATOMS: atom_id res chain seq x y z
N MET A 1 53.49 17.74 -12.92
CA MET A 1 52.60 16.89 -12.10
C MET A 1 53.49 15.89 -11.37
N ASN A 2 53.45 15.79 -10.03
CA ASN A 2 54.41 15.01 -9.24
C ASN A 2 54.12 13.50 -9.45
N ARG A 3 55.14 12.66 -9.66
CA ARG A 3 55.09 11.21 -9.90
C ARG A 3 54.24 10.48 -8.85
N ALA A 4 54.24 10.94 -7.61
CA ALA A 4 53.40 10.41 -6.51
C ALA A 4 51.90 10.62 -6.75
N ASN A 5 51.51 11.77 -7.33
CA ASN A 5 50.10 12.06 -7.65
C ASN A 5 49.59 11.20 -8.81
N GLU A 6 50.48 10.88 -9.76
CA GLU A 6 50.12 9.99 -10.88
C GLU A 6 49.94 8.53 -10.42
N ILE A 7 50.78 8.04 -9.51
CA ILE A 7 50.68 6.72 -8.92
C ILE A 7 49.35 6.60 -8.11
N ARG A 8 49.05 7.59 -7.26
CA ARG A 8 47.80 7.64 -6.52
C ARG A 8 46.58 7.64 -7.45
N ARG A 9 46.60 8.45 -8.50
CA ARG A 9 45.54 8.52 -9.50
C ARG A 9 45.31 7.17 -10.18
N ARG A 10 46.39 6.47 -10.60
CA ARG A 10 46.28 5.13 -11.18
C ARG A 10 45.73 4.11 -10.21
N ALA A 11 46.13 4.15 -8.95
CA ALA A 11 45.62 3.27 -7.91
C ALA A 11 44.09 3.48 -7.71
N TYR A 12 43.63 4.75 -7.59
CA TYR A 12 42.20 5.05 -7.49
C TYR A 12 41.41 4.59 -8.71
N LEU A 13 41.91 4.78 -9.92
CA LEU A 13 41.26 4.33 -11.14
C LEU A 13 41.14 2.79 -11.21
N LEU A 14 42.18 2.06 -10.79
CA LEU A 14 42.19 0.61 -10.85
C LEU A 14 41.32 -0.05 -9.76
N THR A 15 41.15 0.60 -8.61
CA THR A 15 40.39 0.00 -7.48
C THR A 15 38.98 0.51 -7.37
N LEU A 16 38.74 1.82 -7.40
CA LEU A 16 37.45 2.43 -7.13
C LEU A 16 36.54 2.52 -8.36
N LEU A 17 37.12 2.71 -9.56
CA LEU A 17 36.28 2.79 -10.76
C LEU A 17 35.52 1.49 -11.05
N PRO A 18 36.14 0.30 -11.02
CA PRO A 18 35.39 -0.96 -11.21
C PRO A 18 34.27 -1.15 -10.19
N VAL A 19 34.50 -0.81 -8.92
CA VAL A 19 33.49 -0.90 -7.87
C VAL A 19 32.33 0.08 -8.16
N HIS A 20 32.66 1.31 -8.56
CA HIS A 20 31.64 2.30 -8.91
C HIS A 20 30.84 1.89 -10.16
N VAL A 21 31.50 1.35 -11.18
CA VAL A 21 30.83 0.83 -12.38
C VAL A 21 29.89 -0.32 -12.01
N LEU A 22 30.36 -1.31 -11.22
CA LEU A 22 29.54 -2.43 -10.79
C LEU A 22 28.31 -1.93 -9.99
N ALA A 23 28.52 -1.04 -9.02
CA ALA A 23 27.43 -0.45 -8.26
C ALA A 23 26.43 0.29 -9.15
N SER A 24 26.92 1.07 -10.12
CA SER A 24 26.07 1.81 -11.05
C SER A 24 25.27 0.88 -11.97
N VAL A 25 25.85 -0.23 -12.42
CA VAL A 25 25.13 -1.25 -13.21
C VAL A 25 23.99 -1.85 -12.40
N LEU A 26 24.24 -2.22 -11.13
CA LEU A 26 23.20 -2.74 -10.25
C LEU A 26 22.10 -1.71 -9.97
N LEU A 27 22.50 -0.46 -9.69
CA LEU A 27 21.55 0.62 -9.45
C LEU A 27 20.78 1.03 -10.71
N ALA A 28 21.27 0.76 -11.91
CA ALA A 28 20.59 1.07 -13.17
C ALA A 28 19.45 0.09 -13.49
N ILE A 29 19.41 -1.08 -12.87
CA ILE A 29 18.40 -2.12 -13.18
C ILE A 29 16.98 -1.56 -12.98
N LEU A 30 16.69 -0.98 -11.83
CA LEU A 30 15.36 -0.46 -11.53
C LEU A 30 14.98 0.76 -12.42
N PRO A 31 15.82 1.77 -12.63
CA PRO A 31 15.58 2.82 -13.62
C PRO A 31 15.34 2.31 -15.05
N LEU A 32 16.08 1.30 -15.50
CA LEU A 32 15.87 0.69 -16.82
C LEU A 32 14.52 -0.02 -16.90
N LEU A 33 14.15 -0.77 -15.85
CA LEU A 33 12.83 -1.40 -15.78
C LEU A 33 11.72 -0.34 -15.81
N LEU A 34 11.85 0.76 -15.08
CA LEU A 34 10.89 1.88 -15.13
C LEU A 34 10.81 2.49 -16.53
N LEU A 35 11.94 2.76 -17.16
CA LEU A 35 11.97 3.39 -18.47
C LEU A 35 11.28 2.54 -19.54
N PHE A 36 11.55 1.23 -19.57
CA PHE A 36 11.06 0.34 -20.64
C PHE A 36 9.73 -0.33 -20.32
N ASN A 37 9.43 -0.59 -19.04
CA ASN A 37 8.24 -1.30 -18.62
C ASN A 37 7.28 -0.46 -17.76
N GLY A 38 7.59 0.82 -17.51
CA GLY A 38 6.67 1.72 -16.79
C GLY A 38 5.34 1.86 -17.53
N GLU A 39 4.23 1.85 -16.79
CA GLU A 39 2.88 2.10 -17.34
C GLU A 39 2.68 3.60 -17.61
N THR A 40 3.15 4.43 -16.71
CA THR A 40 2.92 5.87 -16.75
C THR A 40 4.09 6.64 -17.40
N VAL A 41 3.76 7.81 -17.96
CA VAL A 41 4.79 8.75 -18.45
C VAL A 41 5.68 9.20 -17.29
N ALA A 42 5.12 9.44 -16.11
CA ALA A 42 5.87 9.84 -14.92
C ALA A 42 6.88 8.76 -14.50
N GLY A 43 6.47 7.48 -14.42
CA GLY A 43 7.38 6.38 -14.10
C GLY A 43 8.54 6.27 -15.10
N ARG A 44 8.25 6.37 -16.41
CA ARG A 44 9.29 6.35 -17.47
C ARG A 44 10.25 7.54 -17.36
N LEU A 45 9.73 8.75 -17.07
CA LEU A 45 10.56 9.94 -16.88
C LEU A 45 11.42 9.85 -15.62
N VAL A 46 10.93 9.28 -14.53
CA VAL A 46 11.75 9.01 -13.33
C VAL A 46 12.86 8.03 -13.66
N GLY A 47 12.57 6.95 -14.41
CA GLY A 47 13.57 6.00 -14.89
C GLY A 47 14.66 6.69 -15.72
N LEU A 48 14.27 7.51 -16.69
CA LEU A 48 15.19 8.27 -17.53
C LEU A 48 16.03 9.27 -16.70
N GLY A 49 15.40 10.02 -15.80
CA GLY A 49 16.07 10.97 -14.93
C GLY A 49 17.10 10.31 -14.02
N ALA A 50 16.75 9.18 -13.42
CA ALA A 50 17.65 8.40 -12.59
C ALA A 50 18.86 7.86 -13.38
N LEU A 51 18.65 7.41 -14.63
CA LEU A 51 19.74 6.98 -15.52
C LEU A 51 20.68 8.14 -15.84
N PHE A 52 20.15 9.33 -16.15
CA PHE A 52 20.98 10.51 -16.38
C PHE A 52 21.80 10.88 -15.14
N LEU A 53 21.24 10.80 -13.94
CA LEU A 53 21.94 11.04 -12.69
C LEU A 53 23.05 10.00 -12.45
N LEU A 54 22.78 8.72 -12.67
CA LEU A 54 23.78 7.65 -12.57
C LEU A 54 24.90 7.83 -13.58
N LEU A 55 24.57 8.15 -14.84
CA LEU A 55 25.57 8.41 -15.88
C LEU A 55 26.38 9.67 -15.55
N SER A 56 25.77 10.69 -14.97
CA SER A 56 26.49 11.87 -14.48
C SER A 56 27.51 11.49 -13.41
N CYS A 57 27.12 10.67 -12.43
CA CYS A 57 28.03 10.17 -11.40
C CYS A 57 29.19 9.37 -11.99
N LEU A 58 28.94 8.48 -12.95
CA LEU A 58 30.01 7.76 -13.66
C LEU A 58 30.89 8.73 -14.46
N ALA A 59 30.31 9.72 -15.12
CA ALA A 59 31.05 10.71 -15.91
C ALA A 59 31.93 11.61 -15.05
N LEU A 60 31.78 11.68 -13.73
CA LEU A 60 32.70 12.39 -12.83
C LEU A 60 34.16 11.88 -12.97
N TRP A 61 34.35 10.60 -13.30
CA TRP A 61 35.69 10.06 -13.58
C TRP A 61 36.34 10.71 -14.79
N LEU A 62 35.54 11.25 -15.73
CA LEU A 62 36.04 11.99 -16.90
C LEU A 62 36.60 13.37 -16.54
N MET A 63 36.31 13.92 -15.36
CA MET A 63 36.93 15.14 -14.86
C MET A 63 38.45 14.99 -14.72
N MET A 64 38.93 13.75 -14.60
CA MET A 64 40.35 13.43 -14.58
C MET A 64 40.98 13.37 -15.99
N SER A 65 40.19 13.50 -17.05
CA SER A 65 40.67 13.49 -18.45
C SER A 65 41.42 14.76 -18.80
N SER A 66 42.36 14.67 -19.71
CA SER A 66 43.01 15.83 -20.33
C SER A 66 42.10 16.57 -21.33
N ASN A 67 41.10 15.89 -21.87
CA ASN A 67 40.16 16.45 -22.84
C ASN A 67 39.09 17.32 -22.11
N ARG A 68 39.10 18.63 -22.43
CA ARG A 68 38.19 19.62 -21.82
C ARG A 68 36.73 19.30 -22.07
N LYS A 69 36.35 18.80 -23.25
CA LYS A 69 34.95 18.44 -23.57
C LYS A 69 34.44 17.29 -22.69
N LEU A 70 35.28 16.29 -22.46
CA LEU A 70 34.91 15.15 -21.60
C LEU A 70 34.73 15.57 -20.13
N ARG A 71 35.55 16.54 -19.65
CA ARG A 71 35.39 17.04 -18.26
C ARG A 71 34.09 17.77 -18.02
N LEU A 72 33.45 18.31 -19.04
CA LEU A 72 32.18 19.01 -18.91
C LEU A 72 30.96 18.09 -19.05
N LEU A 73 31.11 16.83 -19.48
CA LEU A 73 30.00 15.90 -19.72
C LEU A 73 29.11 15.59 -18.48
N PRO A 74 29.65 15.53 -17.23
CA PRO A 74 28.80 15.30 -16.05
C PRO A 74 27.72 16.36 -15.89
N LEU A 75 27.98 17.61 -16.20
CA LEU A 75 27.04 18.71 -15.96
C LEU A 75 25.76 18.63 -16.80
N PRO A 76 25.77 18.47 -18.13
CA PRO A 76 24.55 18.33 -18.91
C PRO A 76 23.77 17.07 -18.55
N LEU A 77 24.41 15.94 -18.22
CA LEU A 77 23.75 14.75 -17.76
C LEU A 77 23.02 14.99 -16.42
N PHE A 78 23.69 15.61 -15.47
CA PHE A 78 23.10 15.98 -14.18
C PHE A 78 21.89 16.91 -14.37
N THR A 79 22.05 17.96 -15.20
CA THR A 79 20.97 18.90 -15.50
C THR A 79 19.77 18.20 -16.16
N ALA A 80 20.01 17.32 -17.14
CA ALA A 80 18.95 16.54 -17.78
C ALA A 80 18.20 15.65 -16.78
N GLY A 81 18.93 15.00 -15.87
CA GLY A 81 18.32 14.21 -14.79
C GLY A 81 17.44 15.05 -13.88
N LEU A 82 17.92 16.22 -13.45
CA LEU A 82 17.12 17.14 -12.63
C LEU A 82 15.89 17.67 -13.37
N ILE A 83 15.99 17.97 -14.66
CA ILE A 83 14.83 18.40 -15.48
C ILE A 83 13.76 17.29 -15.50
N CYS A 84 14.14 16.04 -15.75
CA CYS A 84 13.20 14.93 -15.72
C CYS A 84 12.48 14.83 -14.37
N ILE A 85 13.20 14.90 -13.26
CA ILE A 85 12.62 14.87 -11.91
C ILE A 85 11.72 16.08 -11.65
N ALA A 86 12.11 17.27 -12.09
CA ALA A 86 11.31 18.49 -11.96
C ALA A 86 9.98 18.39 -12.74
N ILE A 87 10.02 17.82 -13.95
CA ILE A 87 8.81 17.54 -14.74
C ILE A 87 7.91 16.55 -13.98
N CYS A 88 8.47 15.44 -13.47
CA CYS A 88 7.70 14.47 -12.69
C CYS A 88 7.07 15.13 -11.44
N TYR A 89 7.81 15.98 -10.75
CA TYR A 89 7.27 16.75 -9.62
C TYR A 89 6.11 17.67 -10.05
N ALA A 90 6.22 18.32 -11.21
CA ALA A 90 5.18 19.22 -11.70
C ALA A 90 3.88 18.49 -12.10
N ILE A 91 4.01 17.28 -12.66
CA ILE A 91 2.86 16.46 -13.08
C ILE A 91 2.36 15.50 -11.99
N SER A 92 3.09 15.38 -10.86
CA SER A 92 2.67 14.49 -9.77
C SER A 92 1.39 15.02 -9.10
N PRO A 93 0.53 14.12 -8.57
CA PRO A 93 -0.67 14.51 -7.84
C PRO A 93 -0.32 15.52 -6.73
N ASN A 94 -1.10 16.59 -6.60
CA ASN A 94 -0.84 17.65 -5.62
C ASN A 94 -1.65 17.51 -4.33
N GLY A 95 -2.57 16.57 -4.28
CA GLY A 95 -3.43 16.32 -3.14
C GLY A 95 -4.48 17.41 -2.89
N ASP A 96 -4.45 18.51 -3.64
CA ASP A 96 -5.49 19.55 -3.60
C ASP A 96 -6.69 19.09 -4.46
N VAL A 97 -7.20 17.90 -4.16
CA VAL A 97 -8.46 17.43 -4.75
C VAL A 97 -9.58 18.29 -4.18
N PRO A 98 -10.51 18.81 -5.01
CA PRO A 98 -11.72 19.45 -4.51
C PRO A 98 -12.38 18.57 -3.45
N PRO A 99 -13.11 19.10 -2.47
CA PRO A 99 -13.77 18.29 -1.45
C PRO A 99 -14.71 17.29 -2.13
N GLY A 100 -14.13 16.14 -2.47
CA GLY A 100 -14.77 14.99 -3.09
C GLY A 100 -15.07 13.93 -2.04
N ASN A 101 -15.49 12.77 -2.51
CA ASN A 101 -15.74 11.64 -1.64
C ASN A 101 -14.43 10.96 -1.19
N PHE A 102 -13.37 11.04 -1.98
CA PHE A 102 -12.07 10.42 -1.70
C PHE A 102 -11.00 11.43 -1.32
N SER A 103 -10.21 11.12 -0.30
CA SER A 103 -9.07 11.93 0.12
C SER A 103 -7.95 11.08 0.73
N SER A 104 -6.71 11.58 0.62
CA SER A 104 -5.54 11.03 1.32
C SER A 104 -5.07 11.98 2.40
N HIS A 105 -4.87 11.44 3.60
CA HIS A 105 -4.41 12.16 4.78
C HIS A 105 -2.96 11.80 5.11
N TYR A 106 -2.15 12.83 5.36
CA TYR A 106 -0.72 12.71 5.50
C TYR A 106 -0.22 13.30 6.83
N GLY A 107 -0.28 12.50 7.88
CA GLY A 107 0.04 12.92 9.25
C GLY A 107 -0.98 13.91 9.81
N ASP A 108 -0.51 14.82 10.66
CA ASP A 108 -1.35 15.90 11.22
C ASP A 108 -1.76 16.96 10.16
N ARG A 109 -1.34 16.75 8.91
CA ARG A 109 -1.65 17.63 7.80
C ARG A 109 -2.69 16.96 6.91
N ALA A 110 -3.84 17.58 6.74
CA ALA A 110 -4.81 17.19 5.71
C ALA A 110 -4.24 17.36 4.28
N LYS A 111 -2.96 17.72 4.14
CA LYS A 111 -2.30 17.97 2.88
C LYS A 111 -1.21 16.94 2.62
N PHE A 112 -1.30 16.38 1.47
CA PHE A 112 -0.39 15.48 0.84
C PHE A 112 1.02 16.09 0.57
N SER A 113 2.08 15.31 0.72
CA SER A 113 3.43 15.74 0.35
C SER A 113 3.80 15.26 -1.05
N ARG A 114 3.90 16.18 -1.99
CA ARG A 114 4.41 15.92 -3.36
C ARG A 114 5.82 15.30 -3.40
N ILE A 115 6.61 15.47 -2.33
CA ILE A 115 8.01 15.07 -2.29
C ILE A 115 8.18 13.58 -1.93
N SER A 116 7.10 12.87 -1.65
CA SER A 116 7.16 11.43 -1.40
C SER A 116 7.60 10.68 -2.65
N LEU A 117 8.48 9.70 -2.49
CA LEU A 117 8.92 8.83 -3.59
C LEU A 117 7.73 8.13 -4.27
N ALA A 118 6.73 7.75 -3.47
CA ALA A 118 5.50 7.11 -3.97
C ALA A 118 4.65 8.03 -4.86
N ASN A 119 4.94 9.33 -4.91
CA ASN A 119 4.23 10.27 -5.75
C ASN A 119 5.03 10.64 -7.00
N LEU A 120 6.34 10.57 -6.92
CA LEU A 120 7.21 10.70 -8.10
C LEU A 120 7.15 9.46 -8.99
N VAL A 121 7.07 8.27 -8.38
CA VAL A 121 6.81 7.01 -9.09
C VAL A 121 5.39 6.59 -8.76
N PRO A 122 4.43 6.66 -9.69
CA PRO A 122 3.04 6.29 -9.43
C PRO A 122 2.89 4.87 -8.89
N GLU A 123 1.89 4.64 -8.05
CA GLU A 123 1.65 3.34 -7.40
C GLU A 123 1.59 2.19 -8.39
N ILE A 124 0.95 2.38 -9.55
CA ILE A 124 0.83 1.36 -10.58
C ILE A 124 2.20 0.89 -11.08
N ASP A 125 3.15 1.81 -11.27
CA ASP A 125 4.51 1.47 -11.67
C ASP A 125 5.27 0.73 -10.57
N GLN A 126 5.09 1.16 -9.30
CA GLN A 126 5.68 0.48 -8.15
C GLN A 126 5.15 -0.94 -7.98
N LEU A 127 3.83 -1.12 -8.10
CA LEU A 127 3.18 -2.43 -8.00
C LEU A 127 3.59 -3.35 -9.15
N LYS A 128 3.61 -2.84 -10.37
CA LYS A 128 4.07 -3.61 -11.54
C LYS A 128 5.51 -4.08 -11.37
N LEU A 129 6.42 -3.19 -11.01
CA LEU A 129 7.82 -3.54 -10.78
C LEU A 129 7.98 -4.48 -9.58
N GLY A 130 7.28 -4.21 -8.48
CA GLY A 130 7.27 -5.07 -7.30
C GLY A 130 6.81 -6.49 -7.64
N SER A 131 5.81 -6.63 -8.52
CA SER A 131 5.28 -7.94 -8.91
C SER A 131 6.30 -8.85 -9.61
N TYR A 132 7.31 -8.30 -10.28
CA TYR A 132 8.42 -9.09 -10.84
C TYR A 132 9.36 -9.63 -9.75
N LEU A 133 9.37 -8.99 -8.58
CA LEU A 133 10.22 -9.37 -7.45
C LEU A 133 9.48 -10.24 -6.42
N PHE A 134 8.16 -10.42 -6.56
CA PHE A 134 7.35 -11.14 -5.55
C PHE A 134 7.82 -12.58 -5.33
N SER A 135 8.19 -13.31 -6.39
CA SER A 135 8.72 -14.67 -6.27
C SER A 135 10.05 -14.75 -5.51
N LEU A 136 10.81 -13.64 -5.46
CA LEU A 136 12.04 -13.54 -4.67
C LEU A 136 11.76 -13.22 -3.20
N ILE A 137 10.68 -12.46 -2.94
CA ILE A 137 10.32 -12.00 -1.59
C ILE A 137 9.43 -13.02 -0.88
N ASP A 138 8.52 -13.65 -1.61
CA ASP A 138 7.62 -14.68 -1.10
C ASP A 138 7.71 -15.94 -1.99
N PRO A 139 8.46 -16.98 -1.54
CA PRO A 139 8.63 -18.23 -2.31
C PRO A 139 7.31 -18.99 -2.58
N ARG A 140 6.21 -18.66 -1.88
CA ARG A 140 4.88 -19.24 -2.10
C ARG A 140 4.18 -18.62 -3.31
N LEU A 141 4.66 -17.47 -3.78
CA LEU A 141 4.19 -16.84 -5.01
C LEU A 141 5.00 -17.34 -6.20
N GLY A 142 4.46 -18.30 -6.93
CA GLY A 142 5.01 -18.71 -8.22
C GLY A 142 4.94 -17.56 -9.26
N ALA A 143 5.71 -17.71 -10.34
CA ALA A 143 5.71 -16.72 -11.43
C ALA A 143 4.31 -16.51 -12.04
N GLU A 144 3.50 -17.57 -12.11
CA GLU A 144 2.12 -17.52 -12.61
C GLU A 144 1.22 -16.68 -11.71
N GLN A 145 1.26 -16.90 -10.40
CA GLN A 145 0.49 -16.12 -9.43
C GLN A 145 0.91 -14.65 -9.39
N GLY A 146 2.23 -14.38 -9.52
CA GLY A 146 2.74 -13.01 -9.64
C GLY A 146 2.25 -12.33 -10.92
N SER A 147 2.14 -13.07 -12.03
CA SER A 147 1.58 -12.57 -13.29
C SER A 147 0.08 -12.32 -13.16
N HIS A 148 -0.66 -13.24 -12.53
CA HIS A 148 -2.09 -13.10 -12.29
C HIS A 148 -2.39 -11.85 -11.45
N LEU A 149 -1.74 -11.69 -10.30
CA LEU A 149 -1.88 -10.49 -9.46
C LEU A 149 -1.60 -9.22 -10.24
N ARG A 150 -0.55 -9.21 -11.08
CA ARG A 150 -0.20 -8.05 -11.89
C ARG A 150 -1.33 -7.64 -12.84
N HIS A 151 -1.96 -8.59 -13.54
CA HIS A 151 -3.08 -8.30 -14.42
C HIS A 151 -4.27 -7.72 -13.62
N LEU A 152 -4.65 -8.35 -12.51
CA LEU A 152 -5.74 -7.88 -11.66
C LEU A 152 -5.52 -6.44 -11.17
N VAL A 153 -4.29 -6.13 -10.74
CA VAL A 153 -3.94 -4.79 -10.27
C VAL A 153 -3.95 -3.78 -11.42
N LEU A 154 -3.40 -4.14 -12.60
CA LEU A 154 -3.42 -3.27 -13.77
C LEU A 154 -4.85 -2.94 -14.22
N ASP A 155 -5.76 -3.91 -14.19
CA ASP A 155 -7.18 -3.70 -14.51
C ASP A 155 -7.83 -2.70 -13.55
N VAL A 156 -7.63 -2.89 -12.23
CA VAL A 156 -8.17 -1.98 -11.20
C VAL A 156 -7.65 -0.55 -11.38
N TYR A 157 -6.35 -0.39 -11.63
CA TYR A 157 -5.78 0.94 -11.84
C TYR A 157 -6.20 1.56 -13.17
N GLY A 158 -6.38 0.75 -14.24
CA GLY A 158 -6.90 1.24 -15.51
C GLY A 158 -8.34 1.77 -15.43
N GLU A 159 -9.16 1.18 -14.55
CA GLU A 159 -10.50 1.70 -14.23
C GLU A 159 -10.41 2.97 -13.36
N MET A 160 -9.58 2.94 -12.32
CA MET A 160 -9.40 4.02 -11.36
C MET A 160 -8.86 5.31 -11.99
N ASP A 161 -7.96 5.22 -12.97
CA ASP A 161 -7.37 6.38 -13.65
C ASP A 161 -8.38 7.23 -14.45
N ARG A 162 -9.57 6.68 -14.70
CA ARG A 162 -10.68 7.41 -15.32
C ARG A 162 -11.41 8.34 -14.36
N ASP A 163 -11.25 8.14 -13.05
CA ASP A 163 -11.82 8.97 -11.99
C ASP A 163 -10.77 10.01 -11.54
N GLU A 164 -11.05 11.29 -11.82
CA GLU A 164 -10.13 12.39 -11.52
C GLU A 164 -9.81 12.49 -10.02
N ASN A 165 -10.77 12.23 -9.14
CA ASN A 165 -10.56 12.30 -7.71
C ASN A 165 -9.55 11.25 -7.23
N PHE A 166 -9.61 10.03 -7.77
CA PHE A 166 -8.66 8.97 -7.45
C PHE A 166 -7.31 9.17 -8.13
N ARG A 167 -7.30 9.61 -9.40
CA ARG A 167 -6.07 9.88 -10.16
C ARG A 167 -5.24 10.97 -9.49
N ASP A 168 -5.89 12.08 -9.11
CA ASP A 168 -5.22 13.28 -8.63
C ASP A 168 -4.95 13.25 -7.11
N ALA A 169 -5.59 12.32 -6.38
CA ALA A 169 -5.29 12.08 -4.96
C ALA A 169 -3.88 11.49 -4.80
N GLY A 170 -3.15 12.00 -3.83
CA GLY A 170 -1.82 11.51 -3.51
C GLY A 170 -1.83 10.12 -2.89
N SER A 171 -0.68 9.44 -2.97
CA SER A 171 -0.50 8.11 -2.42
C SER A 171 0.04 8.14 -0.99
N VAL A 172 -0.59 7.40 -0.06
CA VAL A 172 -0.04 7.15 1.28
C VAL A 172 0.94 5.97 1.32
N LEU A 173 1.17 5.29 0.19
CA LEU A 173 2.10 4.16 0.10
C LEU A 173 3.52 4.53 0.54
N GLY A 174 3.96 5.77 0.25
CA GLY A 174 5.26 6.27 0.70
C GLY A 174 5.46 6.23 2.21
N MET A 175 4.37 6.32 2.98
CA MET A 175 4.42 6.22 4.44
C MET A 175 4.72 4.80 4.91
N CYS A 176 4.30 3.78 4.16
CA CYS A 176 4.66 2.40 4.44
C CYS A 176 6.19 2.22 4.42
N TYR A 177 6.85 2.85 3.45
CA TYR A 177 8.32 2.82 3.34
C TYR A 177 8.99 3.62 4.46
N GLU A 178 8.45 4.80 4.80
CA GLU A 178 8.98 5.61 5.91
C GLU A 178 8.85 4.91 7.25
N ASP A 179 7.75 4.22 7.51
CA ASP A 179 7.54 3.41 8.72
C ASP A 179 8.62 2.32 8.86
N ILE A 180 8.98 1.67 7.74
CA ILE A 180 9.98 0.61 7.73
C ILE A 180 11.39 1.18 7.87
N LEU A 181 11.73 2.20 7.06
CA LEU A 181 13.09 2.70 6.94
C LEU A 181 13.48 3.66 8.05
N LEU A 182 12.56 4.52 8.49
CA LEU A 182 12.82 5.62 9.43
C LEU A 182 12.15 5.40 10.79
N GLY A 183 11.29 4.40 10.91
CA GLY A 183 10.55 4.13 12.15
C GLY A 183 9.69 5.32 12.60
N ARG A 184 9.21 6.14 11.67
CA ARG A 184 8.33 7.28 11.97
C ARG A 184 7.00 6.77 12.52
N ARG A 185 6.57 7.24 13.70
CA ARG A 185 5.72 6.48 14.58
C ARG A 185 4.49 7.21 15.09
N ASP A 186 4.45 8.53 14.93
CA ASP A 186 3.51 9.36 15.70
C ASP A 186 2.45 10.03 14.83
N LYS A 187 2.39 9.66 13.54
CA LYS A 187 1.48 10.29 12.58
C LYS A 187 0.53 9.27 11.97
N LEU A 188 -0.75 9.54 12.07
CA LEU A 188 -1.78 8.78 11.39
C LEU A 188 -1.81 9.17 9.91
N HIS A 189 -1.55 8.19 9.03
CA HIS A 189 -1.70 8.31 7.58
C HIS A 189 -2.80 7.36 7.14
N PHE A 190 -3.70 7.81 6.26
CA PHE A 190 -4.82 6.99 5.83
C PHE A 190 -5.44 7.50 4.53
N TYR A 191 -6.16 6.63 3.85
CA TYR A 191 -7.16 7.00 2.87
C TYR A 191 -8.52 7.09 3.55
N GLU A 192 -9.32 8.07 3.09
CA GLU A 192 -10.70 8.26 3.50
C GLU A 192 -11.60 8.28 2.28
N TYR A 193 -12.72 7.57 2.35
CA TYR A 193 -13.82 7.70 1.41
C TYR A 193 -15.12 7.92 2.18
N VAL A 194 -15.79 9.05 1.93
CA VAL A 194 -17.09 9.37 2.52
C VAL A 194 -18.07 9.61 1.37
N PRO A 195 -19.16 8.81 1.24
CA PRO A 195 -20.12 8.94 0.14
C PRO A 195 -21.04 10.16 0.34
N ARG A 196 -20.46 11.38 0.32
CA ARG A 196 -21.14 12.65 0.63
C ARG A 196 -22.30 12.95 -0.31
N HIS A 197 -22.28 12.40 -1.54
CA HIS A 197 -23.37 12.50 -2.49
C HIS A 197 -24.70 11.91 -2.00
N LEU A 198 -24.65 11.03 -0.97
CA LEU A 198 -25.86 10.49 -0.33
C LEU A 198 -26.52 11.45 0.66
N GLY A 199 -25.90 12.60 0.97
CA GLY A 199 -26.47 13.69 1.77
C GLY A 199 -26.77 13.35 3.23
N ARG A 200 -26.11 12.33 3.82
CA ARG A 200 -26.29 11.97 5.24
C ARG A 200 -25.49 12.92 6.15
N LYS A 201 -26.01 13.17 7.36
CA LYS A 201 -25.28 13.98 8.36
C LYS A 201 -24.06 13.26 8.93
N SER A 202 -24.16 11.93 9.10
CA SER A 202 -23.05 11.08 9.52
C SER A 202 -23.19 9.68 8.95
N TYR A 203 -22.06 9.00 8.79
CA TYR A 203 -21.94 7.68 8.15
C TYR A 203 -21.37 6.66 9.13
N PRO A 204 -21.93 5.43 9.21
CA PRO A 204 -21.21 4.32 9.84
C PRO A 204 -19.83 4.20 9.20
N VAL A 205 -18.86 3.69 9.94
CA VAL A 205 -17.47 3.68 9.49
C VAL A 205 -16.98 2.25 9.32
N MET A 206 -16.35 1.95 8.19
CA MET A 206 -15.48 0.78 8.05
C MET A 206 -14.03 1.22 8.21
N ILE A 207 -13.33 0.66 9.21
CA ILE A 207 -11.87 0.76 9.31
C ILE A 207 -11.30 -0.45 8.58
N PHE A 208 -10.56 -0.21 7.48
CA PHE A 208 -9.99 -1.25 6.63
C PHE A 208 -8.49 -1.37 6.83
N LEU A 209 -8.02 -2.53 7.28
CA LEU A 209 -6.61 -2.84 7.49
C LEU A 209 -6.04 -3.57 6.27
N HIS A 210 -5.10 -2.91 5.59
CA HIS A 210 -4.45 -3.44 4.39
C HIS A 210 -3.60 -4.69 4.67
N GLY A 211 -3.35 -5.47 3.62
CA GLY A 211 -2.45 -6.62 3.65
C GLY A 211 -0.97 -6.27 3.55
N SER A 212 -0.15 -7.26 3.14
CA SER A 212 1.26 -7.08 2.83
C SER A 212 1.47 -6.07 1.71
N LEU A 213 2.69 -5.53 1.60
CA LEU A 213 3.15 -4.57 0.59
C LEU A 213 2.69 -3.12 0.83
N GLY A 214 1.75 -2.86 1.71
CA GLY A 214 1.33 -1.51 2.06
C GLY A 214 -0.11 -1.17 1.70
N ASN A 215 -0.47 0.10 1.85
CA ASN A 215 -1.81 0.60 1.61
C ASN A 215 -1.89 1.27 0.23
N PHE A 216 -2.68 0.71 -0.67
CA PHE A 216 -2.80 1.15 -2.06
C PHE A 216 -4.14 1.83 -2.34
N LYS A 217 -4.17 2.80 -3.24
CA LYS A 217 -5.42 3.43 -3.72
C LYS A 217 -6.36 2.39 -4.36
N GLY A 218 -5.81 1.36 -4.99
CA GLY A 218 -6.60 0.28 -5.60
C GLY A 218 -7.53 -0.43 -4.62
N TYR A 219 -7.16 -0.55 -3.34
CA TYR A 219 -8.09 -1.06 -2.31
C TYR A 219 -9.30 -0.15 -2.13
N MET A 220 -9.05 1.16 -2.06
CA MET A 220 -10.11 2.15 -1.89
C MET A 220 -11.02 2.25 -3.12
N TRP A 221 -10.46 2.01 -4.31
CA TRP A 221 -11.24 1.95 -5.55
C TRP A 221 -12.28 0.82 -5.52
N VAL A 222 -11.88 -0.37 -5.08
CA VAL A 222 -12.81 -1.50 -4.91
C VAL A 222 -13.83 -1.22 -3.80
N LEU A 223 -13.37 -0.68 -2.67
CA LEU A 223 -14.22 -0.42 -1.51
C LEU A 223 -15.16 0.79 -1.69
N LYS A 224 -14.89 1.67 -2.66
CA LYS A 224 -15.78 2.78 -3.02
C LYS A 224 -17.19 2.30 -3.35
N GLU A 225 -17.31 1.24 -4.15
CA GLU A 225 -18.61 0.66 -4.51
C GLU A 225 -19.37 0.15 -3.28
N LEU A 226 -18.66 -0.43 -2.32
CA LEU A 226 -19.23 -0.83 -1.04
C LEU A 226 -19.70 0.38 -0.24
N ALA A 227 -18.90 1.44 -0.19
CA ALA A 227 -19.25 2.66 0.53
C ALA A 227 -20.52 3.30 -0.04
N ASP A 228 -20.59 3.41 -1.37
CA ASP A 228 -21.71 4.01 -2.07
C ASP A 228 -23.00 3.18 -1.91
N SER A 229 -22.91 1.86 -2.07
CA SER A 229 -24.07 0.96 -1.98
C SER A 229 -24.59 0.76 -0.56
N SER A 230 -23.70 0.75 0.44
CA SER A 230 -24.08 0.54 1.86
C SER A 230 -24.28 1.84 2.63
N GLY A 231 -23.84 2.97 2.09
CA GLY A 231 -23.89 4.28 2.75
C GLY A 231 -23.01 4.34 4.00
N ILE A 232 -21.78 3.82 3.90
CA ILE A 232 -20.77 3.84 4.95
C ILE A 232 -19.55 4.64 4.53
N ALA A 233 -18.85 5.25 5.47
CA ALA A 233 -17.53 5.82 5.24
C ALA A 233 -16.45 4.74 5.39
N ILE A 234 -15.34 4.88 4.66
CA ILE A 234 -14.20 3.96 4.76
C ILE A 234 -12.96 4.75 5.16
N ILE A 235 -12.30 4.30 6.21
CA ILE A 235 -11.01 4.80 6.68
C ILE A 235 -10.00 3.66 6.58
N ALA A 236 -8.99 3.82 5.75
CA ALA A 236 -7.94 2.83 5.57
C ALA A 236 -6.61 3.36 6.12
N PRO A 237 -6.29 3.13 7.40
CA PRO A 237 -5.03 3.56 7.99
C PRO A 237 -3.86 2.81 7.38
N THR A 238 -2.69 3.46 7.39
CA THR A 238 -1.44 2.93 6.85
C THR A 238 -0.50 2.57 7.99
N TYR A 239 0.06 1.36 7.95
CA TYR A 239 1.09 0.94 8.88
C TYR A 239 2.05 -0.05 8.24
N GLY A 240 3.24 0.42 7.89
CA GLY A 240 4.30 -0.38 7.27
C GLY A 240 3.81 -1.22 6.09
N CYS A 241 4.35 -2.41 5.93
CA CYS A 241 3.88 -3.42 4.97
C CYS A 241 2.91 -4.42 5.61
N GLY A 242 1.89 -3.95 6.32
CA GLY A 242 0.95 -4.83 7.02
C GLY A 242 1.53 -5.44 8.32
N ASN A 243 2.38 -4.70 9.00
CA ASN A 243 3.04 -5.13 10.25
C ASN A 243 2.12 -5.05 11.48
N TRP A 244 0.84 -5.31 11.32
CA TRP A 244 -0.22 -5.18 12.34
C TRP A 244 -0.01 -6.03 13.58
N TYR A 245 0.88 -7.03 13.52
CA TYR A 245 1.29 -7.86 14.66
C TYR A 245 2.16 -7.12 15.68
N LEU A 246 2.69 -5.95 15.34
CA LEU A 246 3.47 -5.13 16.27
C LEU A 246 2.56 -4.27 17.15
N ASP A 247 2.98 -3.98 18.38
CA ASP A 247 2.21 -3.18 19.35
C ASP A 247 1.79 -1.80 18.83
N ARG A 248 2.54 -1.27 17.88
CA ARG A 248 2.23 -0.02 17.18
C ARG A 248 1.03 -0.11 16.26
N GLY A 249 0.73 -1.29 15.72
CA GLY A 249 -0.52 -1.50 14.99
C GLY A 249 -1.73 -1.13 15.84
N CYS A 250 -1.71 -1.47 17.13
CA CYS A 250 -2.73 -1.07 18.09
C CYS A 250 -2.77 0.46 18.29
N SER A 251 -1.61 1.13 18.32
CA SER A 251 -1.55 2.60 18.44
C SER A 251 -2.16 3.30 17.22
N VAL A 252 -1.89 2.81 16.00
CA VAL A 252 -2.51 3.32 14.76
C VAL A 252 -4.02 3.14 14.79
N LEU A 253 -4.51 1.97 15.22
CA LEU A 253 -5.95 1.73 15.34
C LEU A 253 -6.62 2.63 16.38
N ASN A 254 -5.98 2.87 17.53
CA ASN A 254 -6.49 3.79 18.54
C ASN A 254 -6.53 5.24 18.01
N ALA A 255 -5.50 5.67 17.28
CA ALA A 255 -5.49 6.99 16.63
C ALA A 255 -6.58 7.10 15.56
N THR A 256 -6.80 6.04 14.76
CA THR A 256 -7.89 5.98 13.77
C THR A 256 -9.26 6.08 14.44
N TYR A 257 -9.47 5.37 15.54
CA TYR A 257 -10.70 5.45 16.31
C TYR A 257 -10.92 6.86 16.89
N ALA A 258 -9.87 7.49 17.41
CA ALA A 258 -9.93 8.86 17.92
C ALA A 258 -10.27 9.87 16.80
N TYR A 259 -9.71 9.67 15.59
CA TYR A 259 -10.07 10.47 14.41
C TYR A 259 -11.56 10.32 14.06
N CYS A 260 -12.09 9.09 14.02
CA CYS A 260 -13.51 8.85 13.75
C CYS A 260 -14.40 9.53 14.79
N ARG A 261 -14.00 9.56 16.05
CA ARG A 261 -14.76 10.24 17.12
C ARG A 261 -14.73 11.76 17.03
N ALA A 262 -13.64 12.31 16.52
CA ALA A 262 -13.48 13.76 16.38
C ALA A 262 -14.14 14.33 15.12
N ASN A 263 -14.45 13.49 14.14
CA ASN A 263 -15.06 13.90 12.88
C ASN A 263 -16.58 13.74 12.93
N SER A 264 -17.32 14.84 12.82
CA SER A 264 -18.78 14.84 12.90
C SER A 264 -19.50 14.15 11.73
N GLU A 265 -18.81 13.95 10.58
CA GLU A 265 -19.37 13.19 9.46
C GLU A 265 -19.33 11.68 9.71
N LEU A 266 -18.58 11.21 10.73
CA LEU A 266 -18.34 9.81 11.02
C LEU A 266 -19.10 9.36 12.28
N ASP A 267 -19.85 8.27 12.19
CA ASP A 267 -20.53 7.67 13.34
C ASP A 267 -19.64 6.65 14.05
N ALA A 268 -18.88 7.12 15.02
CA ALA A 268 -17.97 6.27 15.80
C ALA A 268 -18.67 5.24 16.73
N ASN A 269 -19.98 5.24 16.81
CA ASN A 269 -20.76 4.21 17.53
C ASN A 269 -21.12 3.04 16.61
N ARG A 270 -20.97 3.20 15.30
CA ARG A 270 -21.25 2.18 14.29
C ARG A 270 -20.01 1.90 13.46
N ILE A 271 -19.05 1.20 14.07
CA ILE A 271 -17.78 0.86 13.41
C ILE A 271 -17.76 -0.61 13.01
N ILE A 272 -17.36 -0.85 11.77
CA ILE A 272 -17.01 -2.15 11.20
C ILE A 272 -15.49 -2.20 11.09
N LEU A 273 -14.86 -3.26 11.58
CA LEU A 273 -13.43 -3.47 11.42
C LEU A 273 -13.19 -4.55 10.37
N ALA A 274 -12.48 -4.22 9.30
CA ALA A 274 -12.16 -5.13 8.22
C ALA A 274 -10.66 -5.34 8.08
N GLY A 275 -10.22 -6.55 7.75
CA GLY A 275 -8.81 -6.85 7.51
C GLY A 275 -8.59 -7.80 6.35
N LEU A 276 -7.70 -7.40 5.43
CA LEU A 276 -7.27 -8.21 4.31
C LEU A 276 -5.90 -8.82 4.60
N SER A 277 -5.77 -10.14 4.41
CA SER A 277 -4.48 -10.83 4.56
C SER A 277 -3.84 -10.51 5.94
N ASN A 278 -2.63 -9.92 5.98
CA ASN A 278 -1.99 -9.48 7.22
C ASN A 278 -2.84 -8.50 8.06
N GLY A 279 -3.78 -7.78 7.44
CA GLY A 279 -4.74 -6.95 8.17
C GLY A 279 -5.56 -7.74 9.18
N GLY A 280 -5.79 -9.03 8.94
CA GLY A 280 -6.47 -9.94 9.87
C GLY A 280 -5.78 -10.05 11.24
N THR A 281 -4.44 -10.00 11.28
CA THR A 281 -3.68 -9.96 12.54
C THR A 281 -4.03 -8.71 13.37
N GLY A 282 -4.14 -7.55 12.71
CA GLY A 282 -4.57 -6.32 13.38
C GLY A 282 -6.00 -6.39 13.88
N VAL A 283 -6.88 -7.00 13.08
CA VAL A 283 -8.30 -7.22 13.46
C VAL A 283 -8.40 -8.11 14.69
N THR A 284 -7.73 -9.27 14.71
CA THR A 284 -7.83 -10.21 15.84
C THR A 284 -7.33 -9.58 17.14
N ARG A 285 -6.24 -8.82 17.10
CA ARG A 285 -5.71 -8.08 18.25
C ARG A 285 -6.64 -6.97 18.71
N ALA A 286 -7.15 -6.16 17.78
CA ALA A 286 -8.08 -5.08 18.10
C ALA A 286 -9.40 -5.59 18.71
N VAL A 287 -9.91 -6.73 18.26
CA VAL A 287 -11.11 -7.36 18.83
C VAL A 287 -10.80 -7.91 20.22
N ARG A 288 -9.66 -8.57 20.43
CA ARG A 288 -9.24 -9.02 21.76
C ARG A 288 -9.19 -7.87 22.77
N ASP A 289 -8.66 -6.71 22.36
CA ASP A 289 -8.41 -5.60 23.28
C ASP A 289 -9.62 -4.66 23.42
N HIS A 290 -10.38 -4.48 22.34
CA HIS A 290 -11.44 -3.47 22.23
C HIS A 290 -12.64 -3.91 21.38
N GLY A 291 -13.00 -5.19 21.35
CA GLY A 291 -14.06 -5.73 20.49
C GLY A 291 -15.41 -5.05 20.64
N GLN A 292 -15.72 -4.55 21.83
CA GLN A 292 -16.96 -3.81 22.11
C GLN A 292 -17.11 -2.50 21.29
N ARG A 293 -16.04 -2.01 20.64
CA ARG A 293 -16.10 -0.85 19.74
C ARG A 293 -16.68 -1.19 18.37
N TYR A 294 -16.71 -2.48 17.99
CA TYR A 294 -17.03 -2.91 16.64
C TYR A 294 -18.36 -3.65 16.59
N MET A 295 -19.31 -3.12 15.79
CA MET A 295 -20.58 -3.80 15.55
C MET A 295 -20.42 -4.97 14.58
N GLY A 296 -19.43 -4.90 13.70
CA GLY A 296 -19.11 -5.90 12.70
C GLY A 296 -17.61 -6.08 12.49
N VAL A 297 -17.22 -7.29 12.14
CA VAL A 297 -15.83 -7.68 11.83
C VAL A 297 -15.82 -8.45 10.53
N ILE A 298 -14.99 -8.01 9.57
CA ILE A 298 -14.84 -8.65 8.25
C ILE A 298 -13.41 -9.15 8.10
N LEU A 299 -13.26 -10.43 7.76
CA LEU A 299 -12.00 -11.13 7.58
C LEU A 299 -11.90 -11.60 6.12
N LEU A 300 -11.02 -10.92 5.33
CA LEU A 300 -10.82 -11.15 3.90
C LEU A 300 -9.50 -11.88 3.66
N SER A 301 -9.51 -13.14 3.26
CA SER A 301 -8.27 -13.97 3.12
C SER A 301 -7.29 -13.69 4.25
N ALA A 302 -7.80 -13.64 5.49
CA ALA A 302 -7.13 -13.02 6.62
C ALA A 302 -6.12 -13.95 7.30
N VAL A 303 -4.97 -13.40 7.69
CA VAL A 303 -4.07 -14.05 8.65
C VAL A 303 -4.72 -13.98 10.03
N LEU A 304 -4.89 -15.15 10.65
CA LEU A 304 -5.63 -15.32 11.90
C LEU A 304 -4.71 -15.86 12.98
N GLU A 305 -4.55 -15.11 14.07
CA GLU A 305 -3.78 -15.57 15.22
C GLU A 305 -4.65 -16.49 16.10
N GLN A 306 -4.58 -17.81 15.87
CA GLN A 306 -5.41 -18.80 16.53
C GLN A 306 -5.38 -18.70 18.07
N SER A 307 -4.19 -18.46 18.64
CA SER A 307 -4.02 -18.29 20.09
C SER A 307 -4.79 -17.09 20.65
N ILE A 308 -4.93 -16.03 19.85
CA ILE A 308 -5.72 -14.85 20.23
C ILE A 308 -7.21 -15.14 20.11
N ILE A 309 -7.64 -15.71 18.97
CA ILE A 309 -9.06 -16.00 18.71
C ILE A 309 -9.64 -16.95 19.76
N SER A 310 -8.86 -17.96 20.19
CA SER A 310 -9.27 -18.91 21.22
C SER A 310 -9.10 -18.39 22.66
N SER A 311 -8.76 -17.12 22.84
CA SER A 311 -8.58 -16.57 24.19
C SER A 311 -9.92 -16.12 24.80
N PRO A 312 -10.12 -16.29 26.13
CA PRO A 312 -11.35 -15.82 26.79
C PRO A 312 -11.59 -14.31 26.65
N SER A 313 -10.51 -13.52 26.57
CA SER A 313 -10.59 -12.06 26.35
C SER A 313 -11.13 -11.72 24.98
N PHE A 314 -10.79 -12.49 23.94
CA PHE A 314 -11.33 -12.29 22.60
C PHE A 314 -12.85 -12.55 22.62
N ALA A 315 -13.29 -13.72 23.10
CA ALA A 315 -14.70 -14.09 23.14
C ALA A 315 -15.54 -13.08 23.94
N SER A 316 -15.08 -12.68 25.15
CA SER A 316 -15.79 -11.73 26.01
C SER A 316 -15.90 -10.32 25.40
N ASN A 317 -14.87 -9.84 24.70
CA ASN A 317 -14.89 -8.55 24.05
C ASN A 317 -15.66 -8.55 22.72
N ALA A 318 -15.70 -9.69 22.02
CA ALA A 318 -16.36 -9.86 20.72
C ALA A 318 -17.89 -10.07 20.81
N VAL A 319 -18.47 -10.21 21.99
CA VAL A 319 -19.87 -10.62 22.21
C VAL A 319 -20.91 -9.77 21.46
N LYS A 320 -20.62 -8.51 21.19
CA LYS A 320 -21.48 -7.59 20.43
C LYS A 320 -21.18 -7.54 18.93
N SER A 321 -20.07 -8.14 18.52
CA SER A 321 -19.64 -8.11 17.13
C SER A 321 -20.25 -9.24 16.33
N ARG A 322 -20.68 -8.95 15.11
CA ARG A 322 -21.00 -9.97 14.11
C ARG A 322 -19.81 -10.16 13.19
N PHE A 323 -19.59 -11.38 12.71
CA PHE A 323 -18.43 -11.72 11.89
C PHE A 323 -18.84 -12.10 10.47
N LEU A 324 -18.07 -11.63 9.49
CA LEU A 324 -18.10 -12.09 8.11
C LEU A 324 -16.71 -12.59 7.73
N ILE A 325 -16.62 -13.85 7.30
CA ILE A 325 -15.40 -14.46 6.78
C ILE A 325 -15.57 -14.64 5.28
N ILE A 326 -14.63 -14.10 4.48
CA ILE A 326 -14.56 -14.28 3.03
C ILE A 326 -13.20 -14.85 2.69
N HIS A 327 -13.15 -16.00 2.01
CA HIS A 327 -11.89 -16.69 1.73
C HIS A 327 -11.97 -17.52 0.44
N GLY A 328 -10.85 -17.58 -0.31
CA GLY A 328 -10.71 -18.46 -1.46
C GLY A 328 -10.41 -19.90 -1.04
N GLU A 329 -11.05 -20.89 -1.66
CA GLU A 329 -10.80 -22.29 -1.30
C GLU A 329 -9.43 -22.79 -1.76
N ASP A 330 -8.88 -22.16 -2.82
CA ASP A 330 -7.57 -22.50 -3.39
C ASP A 330 -6.45 -21.53 -2.91
N ASP A 331 -6.68 -20.84 -1.78
CA ASP A 331 -5.67 -19.95 -1.18
C ASP A 331 -4.47 -20.75 -0.64
N ASN A 332 -3.39 -20.79 -1.43
CA ASN A 332 -2.14 -21.48 -1.07
C ASN A 332 -1.27 -20.68 -0.09
N ARG A 333 -1.53 -19.37 0.11
CA ARG A 333 -0.78 -18.53 1.04
C ARG A 333 -1.33 -18.62 2.45
N ILE A 334 -2.64 -18.60 2.58
CA ILE A 334 -3.37 -18.77 3.84
C ILE A 334 -4.41 -19.86 3.60
N PRO A 335 -4.10 -21.12 3.93
CA PRO A 335 -5.01 -22.23 3.66
C PRO A 335 -6.39 -21.99 4.24
N VAL A 336 -7.44 -22.31 3.46
CA VAL A 336 -8.85 -22.10 3.84
C VAL A 336 -9.22 -22.76 5.17
N GLU A 337 -8.51 -23.83 5.56
CA GLU A 337 -8.66 -24.49 6.85
C GLU A 337 -8.38 -23.56 8.04
N CYS A 338 -7.55 -22.52 7.86
CA CYS A 338 -7.33 -21.51 8.89
C CYS A 338 -8.61 -20.70 9.13
N ALA A 339 -9.29 -20.31 8.06
CA ALA A 339 -10.57 -19.59 8.12
C ALA A 339 -11.69 -20.48 8.69
N ARG A 340 -11.76 -21.74 8.25
CA ARG A 340 -12.74 -22.73 8.76
C ARG A 340 -12.55 -23.03 10.25
N ARG A 341 -11.30 -23.15 10.71
CA ARG A 341 -11.00 -23.28 12.15
C ARG A 341 -11.42 -22.06 12.95
N CYS A 342 -11.14 -20.86 12.42
CA CYS A 342 -11.59 -19.62 13.04
C CYS A 342 -13.12 -19.59 13.16
N GLU A 343 -13.82 -19.88 12.07
CA GLU A 343 -15.30 -19.96 12.08
C GLU A 343 -15.82 -20.93 13.15
N ALA A 344 -15.21 -22.11 13.26
CA ALA A 344 -15.59 -23.11 14.25
C ALA A 344 -15.43 -22.60 15.69
N VAL A 345 -14.28 -21.96 16.00
CA VAL A 345 -14.02 -21.37 17.32
C VAL A 345 -15.02 -20.26 17.63
N LEU A 346 -15.24 -19.32 16.70
CA LEU A 346 -16.20 -18.22 16.91
C LEU A 346 -17.62 -18.75 17.18
N LYS A 347 -18.06 -19.78 16.45
CA LYS A 347 -19.36 -20.42 16.67
C LYS A 347 -19.44 -21.16 18.02
N GLN A 348 -18.36 -21.84 18.42
CA GLN A 348 -18.26 -22.51 19.71
C GLN A 348 -18.36 -21.51 20.86
N ASP A 349 -17.83 -20.33 20.70
CA ASP A 349 -17.90 -19.21 21.66
C ASP A 349 -19.26 -18.49 21.63
N GLY A 350 -20.24 -18.97 20.84
CA GLY A 350 -21.58 -18.40 20.73
C GLY A 350 -21.66 -17.11 19.91
N LEU A 351 -20.62 -16.76 19.15
CA LEU A 351 -20.58 -15.55 18.34
C LEU A 351 -21.32 -15.75 17.01
N THR A 352 -21.89 -14.66 16.48
CA THR A 352 -22.61 -14.69 15.20
C THR A 352 -21.61 -14.58 14.04
N VAL A 353 -21.54 -15.64 13.23
CA VAL A 353 -20.59 -15.74 12.10
C VAL A 353 -21.33 -16.11 10.82
N LYS A 354 -21.06 -15.37 9.74
CA LYS A 354 -21.42 -15.73 8.36
C LYS A 354 -20.12 -15.96 7.57
N SER A 355 -20.08 -16.99 6.74
CA SER A 355 -18.90 -17.30 5.92
C SER A 355 -19.26 -17.37 4.44
N ARG A 356 -18.33 -16.98 3.60
CA ARG A 356 -18.35 -17.12 2.15
C ARG A 356 -17.01 -17.71 1.70
N TYR A 357 -17.05 -18.93 1.20
CA TYR A 357 -15.90 -19.60 0.61
C TYR A 357 -16.07 -19.66 -0.90
N TYR A 358 -15.10 -19.13 -1.63
CA TYR A 358 -15.14 -18.99 -3.08
C TYR A 358 -14.35 -20.13 -3.71
N GLN A 359 -15.04 -21.05 -4.35
CA GLN A 359 -14.43 -22.18 -5.05
C GLN A 359 -13.62 -21.70 -6.26
N GLY A 360 -12.42 -22.26 -6.43
CA GLY A 360 -11.53 -21.91 -7.55
C GLY A 360 -10.80 -20.58 -7.39
N GLU A 361 -10.96 -19.89 -6.24
CA GLU A 361 -10.32 -18.60 -5.99
C GLU A 361 -9.14 -18.74 -5.03
N ASP A 362 -8.07 -18.02 -5.35
CA ASP A 362 -6.84 -17.96 -4.57
C ASP A 362 -6.81 -16.79 -3.58
N HIS A 363 -5.62 -16.45 -3.08
CA HIS A 363 -5.39 -15.35 -2.14
C HIS A 363 -5.81 -13.97 -2.66
N PHE A 364 -5.90 -13.81 -3.97
CA PHE A 364 -6.17 -12.53 -4.63
C PHE A 364 -7.64 -12.31 -4.97
N LEU A 365 -8.52 -13.13 -4.41
CA LEU A 365 -9.97 -13.08 -4.65
C LEU A 365 -10.57 -11.67 -4.42
N PHE A 366 -9.97 -10.86 -3.54
CA PHE A 366 -10.42 -9.48 -3.32
C PHE A 366 -10.41 -8.64 -4.61
N PHE A 367 -9.51 -8.94 -5.54
CA PHE A 367 -9.44 -8.28 -6.84
C PHE A 367 -10.15 -9.07 -7.93
N SER A 368 -10.00 -10.41 -7.98
CA SER A 368 -10.60 -11.26 -9.02
C SER A 368 -12.12 -11.33 -8.92
N ARG A 369 -12.66 -11.30 -7.68
CA ARG A 369 -14.11 -11.34 -7.39
C ARG A 369 -14.62 -10.07 -6.72
N ARG A 370 -14.01 -8.91 -7.05
CA ARG A 370 -14.33 -7.65 -6.38
C ARG A 370 -15.83 -7.32 -6.36
N THR A 371 -16.53 -7.55 -7.45
CA THR A 371 -17.96 -7.24 -7.56
C THR A 371 -18.81 -8.11 -6.65
N GLU A 372 -18.55 -9.43 -6.66
CA GLU A 372 -19.28 -10.40 -5.82
C GLU A 372 -18.98 -10.17 -4.33
N ILE A 373 -17.71 -9.90 -3.98
CA ILE A 373 -17.28 -9.62 -2.61
C ILE A 373 -17.94 -8.34 -2.08
N VAL A 374 -17.94 -7.28 -2.88
CA VAL A 374 -18.61 -6.02 -2.52
C VAL A 374 -20.09 -6.25 -2.28
N LYS A 375 -20.75 -7.04 -3.13
CA LYS A 375 -22.16 -7.42 -2.96
C LYS A 375 -22.38 -8.21 -1.67
N ASP A 376 -21.60 -9.26 -1.41
CA ASP A 376 -21.70 -10.08 -0.20
C ASP A 376 -21.47 -9.24 1.07
N MET A 377 -20.50 -8.31 1.03
CA MET A 377 -20.24 -7.38 2.14
C MET A 377 -21.41 -6.41 2.34
N ALA A 378 -21.95 -5.83 1.26
CA ALA A 378 -23.08 -4.90 1.32
C ALA A 378 -24.34 -5.57 1.88
N GLU A 379 -24.68 -6.78 1.41
CA GLU A 379 -25.78 -7.58 1.93
C GLU A 379 -25.63 -7.88 3.42
N TRP A 380 -24.40 -8.19 3.86
CA TRP A 380 -24.13 -8.49 5.26
C TRP A 380 -24.20 -7.23 6.13
N ILE A 381 -23.63 -6.10 5.66
CA ILE A 381 -23.69 -4.80 6.35
C ILE A 381 -25.14 -4.35 6.53
N GLY A 382 -25.99 -4.58 5.53
CA GLY A 382 -27.43 -4.27 5.63
C GLY A 382 -28.19 -5.05 6.71
N GLN A 383 -27.56 -6.08 7.30
CA GLN A 383 -28.13 -6.90 8.39
C GLN A 383 -27.60 -6.51 9.78
N LEU A 384 -26.62 -5.59 9.87
CA LEU A 384 -26.07 -5.09 11.13
C LEU A 384 -27.00 -4.08 11.78
#